data_cbdbe6c5fb970fdeedf1ed0abdd7f6e2
#
_entry.id   cbdbe6c5fb970fdeedf1ed0abdd7f6e2
#
_cell.length_a   1.000
_cell.length_b   1.000
_cell.length_c   1.000
_cell.angle_alpha   90.00
_cell.angle_beta   90.00
_cell.angle_gamma   90.00
#
_symmetry.space_group_name_H-M   'P 1'
#
loop_
_entity.id
_entity.type
_entity.pdbx_description
1 polymer ?
#
loop_
_entity_poly.entity_id
_entity_poly.type
_entity_poly.pdbx_seq_one_letter_code
_entity_poly.pdbx_strand_id
1 'polypeptide(L)'
;MKIAKFISICIFITFCSCNNKGVYENCISFKLTDFLDKGEIKGTDLQFSKEVMRPTALHIEDSILILKEDMDEHILHMYNVNTGEKVNTSISFGNGPGEFLHIQQIQSSDSLLWLSDAQRPFISAYRKKDILFSDTISPTAIKEVMLPDLFGNIVILPNHHFMTTAYNSTLIPQHFSLTLFIIS
;
A
#
# COMPACT_ATOMS: atom_id res chain seq x y z
N MET A 1 6.71 45.02 -49.79
CA MET A 1 5.34 44.68 -49.34
C MET A 1 5.06 43.18 -49.16
N LYS A 2 5.76 42.25 -49.78
CA LYS A 2 5.54 40.81 -49.61
C LYS A 2 6.14 40.22 -48.31
N ILE A 3 7.27 40.73 -47.83
CA ILE A 3 7.97 40.25 -46.60
C ILE A 3 7.19 40.57 -45.33
N ALA A 4 6.58 41.75 -45.23
CA ALA A 4 5.80 42.18 -44.07
C ALA A 4 4.53 41.32 -43.86
N LYS A 5 3.89 40.81 -44.92
CA LYS A 5 2.79 39.86 -44.82
C LYS A 5 3.20 38.48 -44.36
N PHE A 6 4.39 38.04 -44.68
CA PHE A 6 4.92 36.73 -44.24
C PHE A 6 5.25 36.74 -42.77
N ILE A 7 5.85 37.82 -42.27
CA ILE A 7 6.17 37.97 -40.82
C ILE A 7 4.87 38.03 -39.98
N SER A 8 3.82 38.70 -40.50
CA SER A 8 2.52 38.78 -39.79
C SER A 8 1.84 37.41 -39.66
N ILE A 9 1.94 36.54 -40.66
CA ILE A 9 1.39 35.18 -40.63
C ILE A 9 2.17 34.27 -39.68
N CYS A 10 3.50 34.39 -39.63
CA CYS A 10 4.30 33.61 -38.67
C CYS A 10 4.03 33.98 -37.21
N ILE A 11 3.76 35.26 -36.91
CA ILE A 11 3.40 35.70 -35.54
C ILE A 11 2.02 35.18 -35.13
N PHE A 12 1.08 35.05 -36.08
CA PHE A 12 -0.26 34.51 -35.75
C PHE A 12 -0.25 33.00 -35.45
N ILE A 13 0.69 32.23 -36.02
CA ILE A 13 0.78 30.79 -35.80
C ILE A 13 1.37 30.47 -34.41
N THR A 14 2.19 31.36 -33.84
CA THR A 14 2.77 31.14 -32.48
C THR A 14 1.76 31.35 -31.35
N PHE A 15 0.62 31.98 -31.58
CA PHE A 15 -0.42 32.15 -30.56
C PHE A 15 -1.47 31.04 -30.52
N CYS A 16 -1.45 30.10 -31.46
CA CYS A 16 -2.40 28.97 -31.48
C CYS A 16 -1.88 27.72 -30.78
N SER A 17 -0.71 27.76 -30.15
CA SER A 17 -0.17 26.63 -29.43
C SER A 17 -0.26 26.88 -27.93
N CYS A 18 -1.28 26.38 -27.31
CA CYS A 18 -1.36 25.86 -25.95
C CYS A 18 -2.83 25.81 -25.49
N ASN A 19 -3.60 24.92 -26.08
CA ASN A 19 -4.72 24.34 -25.37
C ASN A 19 -4.35 22.92 -24.98
N ASN A 20 -3.27 22.78 -24.23
CA ASN A 20 -3.06 21.58 -23.44
C ASN A 20 -4.09 21.61 -22.31
N LYS A 21 -5.24 21.02 -22.57
CA LYS A 21 -6.11 20.59 -21.50
C LYS A 21 -5.24 19.75 -20.58
N GLY A 22 -4.99 20.27 -19.39
CA GLY A 22 -4.09 19.61 -18.45
C GLY A 22 -4.67 18.23 -18.10
N VAL A 23 -3.81 17.26 -17.95
CA VAL A 23 -4.16 15.88 -17.50
C VAL A 23 -5.05 15.91 -16.24
N TYR A 24 -5.11 17.03 -15.56
CA TYR A 24 -5.83 17.24 -14.29
C TYR A 24 -7.13 18.03 -14.42
N GLU A 25 -7.66 18.23 -15.63
CA GLU A 25 -8.88 19.05 -15.84
C GLU A 25 -10.12 18.49 -15.11
N ASN A 26 -10.15 17.20 -14.83
CA ASN A 26 -11.21 16.52 -14.08
C ASN A 26 -10.81 16.14 -12.64
N CYS A 27 -9.68 16.62 -12.15
CA CYS A 27 -9.26 16.36 -10.79
C CYS A 27 -9.97 17.30 -9.82
N ILE A 28 -10.46 16.76 -8.73
CA ILE A 28 -10.96 17.54 -7.60
C ILE A 28 -9.74 18.19 -6.94
N SER A 29 -9.70 19.52 -6.93
CA SER A 29 -8.68 20.27 -6.23
C SER A 29 -9.20 20.70 -4.86
N PHE A 30 -8.40 20.45 -3.82
CA PHE A 30 -8.68 20.91 -2.45
C PHE A 30 -7.75 22.06 -2.11
N LYS A 31 -8.28 23.09 -1.48
CA LYS A 31 -7.50 24.16 -0.85
C LYS A 31 -7.42 23.87 0.65
N LEU A 32 -6.37 24.33 1.30
CA LEU A 32 -6.24 24.17 2.75
C LEU A 32 -7.42 24.79 3.53
N THR A 33 -8.08 25.79 2.95
CA THR A 33 -9.28 26.44 3.49
C THR A 33 -10.54 25.59 3.39
N ASP A 34 -10.53 24.55 2.58
CA ASP A 34 -11.69 23.65 2.42
C ASP A 34 -11.79 22.66 3.59
N PHE A 35 -10.72 22.54 4.39
CA PHE A 35 -10.71 21.77 5.64
C PHE A 35 -11.13 22.67 6.79
N LEU A 36 -12.41 22.58 7.15
CA LEU A 36 -13.05 23.46 8.14
C LEU A 36 -12.62 23.17 9.58
N ASP A 37 -12.17 21.95 9.86
CA ASP A 37 -11.82 21.52 11.20
C ASP A 37 -10.29 21.36 11.35
N LYS A 38 -9.70 22.27 12.11
CA LYS A 38 -8.29 22.21 12.51
C LYS A 38 -8.20 21.68 13.93
N GLY A 39 -8.65 20.45 14.14
CA GLY A 39 -8.51 19.79 15.43
C GLY A 39 -7.06 19.55 15.79
N GLU A 40 -6.70 19.75 17.05
CA GLU A 40 -5.42 19.31 17.59
C GLU A 40 -5.47 17.80 17.81
N ILE A 41 -4.56 17.06 17.17
CA ILE A 41 -4.40 15.62 17.42
C ILE A 41 -3.51 15.47 18.64
N LYS A 42 -4.06 14.90 19.72
CA LYS A 42 -3.28 14.52 20.91
C LYS A 42 -2.91 13.06 20.81
N GLY A 43 -1.61 12.78 20.78
CA GLY A 43 -1.08 11.41 20.89
C GLY A 43 -1.10 10.93 22.33
N THR A 44 -1.23 9.61 22.50
CA THR A 44 -1.03 8.94 23.79
C THR A 44 0.09 7.91 23.60
N ASP A 45 1.06 7.91 24.50
CA ASP A 45 2.14 6.95 24.44
C ASP A 45 1.64 5.56 24.87
N LEU A 46 1.91 4.57 24.02
CA LEU A 46 1.65 3.17 24.30
C LEU A 46 2.91 2.53 24.90
N GLN A 47 2.80 1.99 26.10
CA GLN A 47 3.89 1.26 26.76
C GLN A 47 3.77 -0.23 26.41
N PHE A 48 4.75 -0.75 25.69
CA PHE A 48 4.77 -2.16 25.32
C PHE A 48 5.31 -3.02 26.46
N SER A 49 4.73 -4.21 26.65
CA SER A 49 5.17 -5.21 27.64
C SER A 49 6.50 -5.87 27.29
N LYS A 50 6.92 -5.78 26.03
CA LYS A 50 8.22 -6.24 25.53
C LYS A 50 8.85 -5.15 24.67
N GLU A 51 10.17 -5.17 24.59
CA GLU A 51 10.91 -4.30 23.69
C GLU A 51 10.51 -4.59 22.25
N VAL A 52 10.19 -3.53 21.52
CA VAL A 52 9.87 -3.58 20.07
C VAL A 52 11.14 -3.27 19.30
N MET A 53 11.58 -4.22 18.50
CA MET A 53 12.84 -4.14 17.76
C MET A 53 12.60 -3.74 16.31
N ARG A 54 12.99 -2.52 15.91
CA ARG A 54 12.96 -2.01 14.53
C ARG A 54 11.62 -2.23 13.80
N PRO A 55 10.52 -1.68 14.31
CA PRO A 55 9.23 -1.75 13.62
C PRO A 55 9.33 -1.00 12.28
N THR A 56 8.92 -1.64 11.20
CA THR A 56 9.00 -1.09 9.83
C THR A 56 7.63 -0.85 9.19
N ALA A 57 6.60 -1.47 9.73
CA ALA A 57 5.21 -1.21 9.35
C ALA A 57 4.29 -1.47 10.54
N LEU A 58 3.13 -0.81 10.51
CA LEU A 58 2.08 -1.01 11.51
C LEU A 58 0.72 -1.10 10.82
N HIS A 59 -0.17 -1.86 11.43
CA HIS A 59 -1.58 -1.94 11.06
C HIS A 59 -2.41 -2.10 12.33
N ILE A 60 -3.58 -1.47 12.38
CA ILE A 60 -4.50 -1.60 13.52
C ILE A 60 -5.75 -2.33 13.04
N GLU A 61 -6.09 -3.38 13.76
CA GLU A 61 -7.31 -4.14 13.56
C GLU A 61 -8.07 -4.18 14.89
N ASP A 62 -9.17 -3.45 14.97
CA ASP A 62 -9.92 -3.24 16.22
C ASP A 62 -9.02 -2.74 17.36
N SER A 63 -8.81 -3.58 18.39
CA SER A 63 -7.94 -3.30 19.52
C SER A 63 -6.55 -3.95 19.42
N ILE A 64 -6.21 -4.52 18.29
CA ILE A 64 -4.94 -5.19 18.07
C ILE A 64 -4.06 -4.33 17.15
N LEU A 65 -2.89 -3.98 17.62
CA LEU A 65 -1.82 -3.40 16.86
C LEU A 65 -0.95 -4.52 16.30
N ILE A 66 -0.84 -4.60 14.99
CA ILE A 66 0.05 -5.49 14.28
C ILE A 66 1.30 -4.70 13.92
N LEU A 67 2.43 -5.10 14.47
CA LEU A 67 3.75 -4.55 14.12
C LEU A 67 4.51 -5.53 13.26
N LYS A 68 5.09 -5.04 12.19
CA LYS A 68 6.10 -5.76 11.42
C LYS A 68 7.48 -5.43 11.97
N GLU A 69 8.23 -6.45 12.36
CA GLU A 69 9.61 -6.33 12.82
C GLU A 69 10.56 -7.11 11.91
N ASP A 70 11.70 -6.51 11.55
CA ASP A 70 12.65 -7.11 10.60
C ASP A 70 13.80 -7.85 11.28
N MET A 71 13.83 -7.93 12.61
CA MET A 71 14.96 -8.47 13.38
C MET A 71 14.63 -9.74 14.17
N ASP A 72 13.40 -10.23 14.09
CA ASP A 72 12.97 -11.43 14.79
C ASP A 72 12.77 -12.59 13.80
N GLU A 73 12.74 -13.82 14.31
CA GLU A 73 12.38 -15.04 13.58
C GLU A 73 10.96 -14.95 13.01
N HIS A 74 10.10 -14.22 13.70
CA HIS A 74 8.73 -13.97 13.30
C HIS A 74 8.54 -12.51 12.91
N ILE A 75 7.88 -12.29 11.77
CA ILE A 75 7.77 -10.95 11.18
C ILE A 75 6.64 -10.14 11.79
N LEU A 76 5.52 -10.77 12.18
CA LEU A 76 4.36 -10.07 12.71
C LEU A 76 4.21 -10.27 14.21
N HIS A 77 4.11 -9.18 14.93
CA HIS A 77 3.90 -9.13 16.38
C HIS A 77 2.61 -8.37 16.70
N MET A 78 1.73 -9.00 17.43
CA MET A 78 0.43 -8.44 17.79
C MET A 78 0.43 -7.97 19.25
N TYR A 79 -0.05 -6.74 19.45
CA TYR A 79 -0.16 -6.11 20.76
C TYR A 79 -1.56 -5.57 20.97
N ASN A 80 -2.06 -5.64 22.19
CA ASN A 80 -3.29 -4.96 22.55
C ASN A 80 -3.03 -3.45 22.68
N VAL A 81 -3.75 -2.61 21.95
CA VAL A 81 -3.54 -1.15 21.95
C VAL A 81 -3.91 -0.48 23.28
N ASN A 82 -4.73 -1.11 24.11
CA ASN A 82 -5.15 -0.53 25.39
C ASN A 82 -4.19 -0.87 26.53
N THR A 83 -3.52 -2.03 26.47
CA THR A 83 -2.66 -2.52 27.56
C THR A 83 -1.18 -2.56 27.20
N GLY A 84 -0.84 -2.54 25.89
CA GLY A 84 0.52 -2.75 25.40
C GLY A 84 1.02 -4.18 25.53
N GLU A 85 0.18 -5.11 25.98
CA GLU A 85 0.54 -6.51 26.15
C GLU A 85 0.67 -7.20 24.80
N LYS A 86 1.70 -8.03 24.65
CA LYS A 86 1.89 -8.87 23.48
C LYS A 86 0.85 -9.99 23.48
N VAL A 87 0.04 -10.03 22.44
CA VAL A 87 -1.07 -11.00 22.29
C VAL A 87 -0.59 -12.24 21.53
N ASN A 88 0.13 -12.02 20.43
CA ASN A 88 0.55 -13.11 19.54
C ASN A 88 1.78 -12.74 18.72
N THR A 89 2.36 -13.75 18.07
CA THR A 89 3.32 -13.63 16.97
C THR A 89 2.92 -14.55 15.83
N SER A 90 3.15 -14.11 14.60
CA SER A 90 2.79 -14.91 13.44
C SER A 90 3.71 -14.60 12.26
N ILE A 91 3.68 -15.46 11.26
CA ILE A 91 4.44 -15.38 10.00
C ILE A 91 5.95 -15.44 10.24
N SER A 92 6.53 -16.56 9.89
CA SER A 92 7.97 -16.76 9.94
C SER A 92 8.68 -16.12 8.75
N PHE A 93 9.92 -15.73 8.97
CA PHE A 93 10.83 -15.33 7.91
C PHE A 93 11.33 -16.55 7.15
N GLY A 94 11.21 -16.53 5.81
CA GLY A 94 11.72 -17.60 4.96
C GLY A 94 11.06 -17.70 3.59
N ASN A 95 11.38 -18.80 2.90
CA ASN A 95 10.90 -19.12 1.55
C ASN A 95 9.91 -20.28 1.51
N GLY A 96 9.56 -20.84 2.65
CA GLY A 96 8.62 -21.94 2.77
C GLY A 96 7.15 -21.51 2.58
N PRO A 97 6.25 -22.50 2.52
CA PRO A 97 4.81 -22.21 2.47
C PRO A 97 4.37 -21.42 3.72
N GLY A 98 3.70 -20.30 3.52
CA GLY A 98 3.26 -19.41 4.61
C GLY A 98 4.35 -18.55 5.24
N GLU A 99 5.59 -18.62 4.74
CA GLU A 99 6.69 -17.76 5.14
C GLU A 99 6.82 -16.56 4.19
N PHE A 100 7.39 -15.46 4.69
CA PHE A 100 7.62 -14.24 3.91
C PHE A 100 9.08 -13.82 4.00
N LEU A 101 9.62 -13.27 2.90
CA LEU A 101 10.94 -12.65 2.90
C LEU A 101 10.87 -11.21 3.39
N HIS A 102 9.84 -10.48 2.99
CA HIS A 102 9.64 -9.11 3.41
C HIS A 102 8.19 -8.68 3.22
N ILE A 103 7.42 -8.65 4.29
CA ILE A 103 6.05 -8.14 4.20
C ILE A 103 6.11 -6.66 3.86
N GLN A 104 5.59 -6.30 2.69
CA GLN A 104 5.54 -4.93 2.21
C GLN A 104 4.33 -4.18 2.76
N GLN A 105 3.17 -4.82 2.73
CA GLN A 105 1.92 -4.23 3.19
C GLN A 105 1.06 -5.23 3.94
N ILE A 106 0.28 -4.69 4.87
CA ILE A 106 -0.75 -5.36 5.64
C ILE A 106 -2.04 -4.59 5.36
N GLN A 107 -3.08 -5.27 4.88
CA GLN A 107 -4.39 -4.66 4.64
C GLN A 107 -5.51 -5.57 5.12
N SER A 108 -6.56 -4.96 5.64
CA SER A 108 -7.77 -5.66 6.09
C SER A 108 -8.89 -5.51 5.09
N SER A 109 -9.65 -6.56 4.88
CA SER A 109 -10.96 -6.52 4.25
C SER A 109 -11.87 -7.56 4.89
N ASP A 110 -13.04 -7.17 5.34
CA ASP A 110 -13.99 -8.03 6.02
C ASP A 110 -13.34 -8.92 7.10
N SER A 111 -13.34 -10.25 6.90
CA SER A 111 -12.76 -11.24 7.79
C SER A 111 -11.32 -11.63 7.45
N LEU A 112 -10.72 -10.99 6.45
CA LEU A 112 -9.42 -11.33 5.89
C LEU A 112 -8.36 -10.28 6.19
N LEU A 113 -7.15 -10.77 6.45
CA LEU A 113 -5.92 -10.00 6.45
C LEU A 113 -5.11 -10.38 5.22
N TRP A 114 -4.73 -9.38 4.44
CA TRP A 114 -3.96 -9.54 3.22
C TRP A 114 -2.53 -9.07 3.45
N LEU A 115 -1.60 -9.93 3.07
CA LEU A 115 -0.17 -9.69 3.17
C LEU A 115 0.45 -9.74 1.78
N SER A 116 1.29 -8.76 1.45
CA SER A 116 2.08 -8.76 0.22
C SER A 116 3.56 -8.88 0.53
N ASP A 117 4.30 -9.59 -0.32
CA ASP A 117 5.76 -9.71 -0.21
C ASP A 117 6.45 -8.74 -1.18
N ALA A 118 7.45 -7.99 -0.69
CA ALA A 118 8.20 -7.04 -1.52
C ALA A 118 9.18 -7.72 -2.49
N GLN A 119 9.58 -8.95 -2.20
CA GLN A 119 10.60 -9.67 -2.96
C GLN A 119 10.02 -10.76 -3.87
N ARG A 120 8.75 -11.06 -3.69
CA ARG A 120 8.03 -12.06 -4.47
C ARG A 120 6.71 -11.50 -4.97
N PRO A 121 6.33 -11.73 -6.22
CA PRO A 121 5.12 -11.15 -6.80
C PRO A 121 3.86 -11.90 -6.37
N PHE A 122 3.61 -12.01 -5.08
CA PHE A 122 2.38 -12.64 -4.59
C PHE A 122 1.73 -11.87 -3.44
N ILE A 123 0.45 -12.11 -3.28
CA ILE A 123 -0.40 -11.60 -2.21
C ILE A 123 -1.10 -12.79 -1.58
N SER A 124 -1.06 -12.89 -0.27
CA SER A 124 -1.72 -13.97 0.47
C SER A 124 -2.81 -13.42 1.38
N ALA A 125 -3.94 -14.11 1.42
CA ALA A 125 -5.04 -13.82 2.33
C ALA A 125 -5.13 -14.86 3.45
N TYR A 126 -5.29 -14.38 4.64
CA TYR A 126 -5.48 -15.18 5.85
C TYR A 126 -6.77 -14.80 6.55
N ARG A 127 -7.39 -15.71 7.28
CA ARG A 127 -8.44 -15.31 8.22
C ARG A 127 -7.80 -14.50 9.35
N LYS A 128 -8.42 -13.37 9.68
CA LYS A 128 -7.93 -12.50 10.78
C LYS A 128 -7.70 -13.29 12.07
N LYS A 129 -8.64 -14.15 12.44
CA LYS A 129 -8.52 -14.97 13.65
C LYS A 129 -7.29 -15.89 13.66
N ASP A 130 -6.87 -16.39 12.50
CA ASP A 130 -5.74 -17.32 12.39
C ASP A 130 -4.41 -16.58 12.55
N ILE A 131 -4.34 -15.31 12.16
CA ILE A 131 -3.18 -14.44 12.38
C ILE A 131 -3.16 -13.85 13.79
N LEU A 132 -4.32 -13.35 14.25
CA LEU A 132 -4.36 -12.54 15.46
C LEU A 132 -4.36 -13.37 16.76
N PHE A 133 -4.96 -14.56 16.72
CA PHE A 133 -5.29 -15.30 17.97
C PHE A 133 -4.93 -16.78 17.94
N SER A 134 -4.36 -17.29 16.85
CA SER A 134 -3.96 -18.70 16.77
C SER A 134 -2.58 -18.91 17.35
N ASP A 135 -2.38 -20.01 18.04
CA ASP A 135 -1.04 -20.48 18.48
C ASP A 135 -0.18 -20.98 17.31
N THR A 136 -0.73 -21.03 16.11
CA THR A 136 -0.01 -21.44 14.91
C THR A 136 0.81 -20.28 14.38
N ILE A 137 2.13 -20.41 14.43
CA ILE A 137 3.07 -19.35 14.05
C ILE A 137 2.99 -19.02 12.55
N SER A 138 2.85 -20.02 11.70
CA SER A 138 2.70 -19.85 10.25
C SER A 138 1.37 -20.44 9.78
N PRO A 139 0.28 -19.67 9.88
CA PRO A 139 -1.01 -20.15 9.44
C PRO A 139 -1.05 -20.35 7.93
N THR A 140 -1.91 -21.26 7.47
CA THR A 140 -2.09 -21.50 6.04
C THR A 140 -2.92 -20.38 5.41
N ALA A 141 -2.41 -19.80 4.33
CA ALA A 141 -3.17 -18.85 3.51
C ALA A 141 -4.42 -19.54 2.94
N ILE A 142 -5.56 -18.87 3.00
CA ILE A 142 -6.80 -19.34 2.38
C ILE A 142 -6.88 -19.00 0.89
N LYS A 143 -6.10 -18.01 0.48
CA LYS A 143 -5.96 -17.62 -0.93
C LYS A 143 -4.55 -17.06 -1.13
N GLU A 144 -3.93 -17.43 -2.24
CA GLU A 144 -2.70 -16.88 -2.71
C GLU A 144 -2.84 -16.47 -4.17
N VAL A 145 -2.35 -15.29 -4.50
CA VAL A 145 -2.47 -14.71 -5.84
C VAL A 145 -1.09 -14.33 -6.31
N MET A 146 -0.66 -14.98 -7.39
CA MET A 146 0.56 -14.59 -8.10
C MET A 146 0.25 -13.42 -9.03
N LEU A 147 1.06 -12.39 -8.96
CA LEU A 147 1.03 -11.27 -9.89
C LEU A 147 2.04 -11.50 -11.01
N PRO A 148 1.81 -10.93 -12.19
CA PRO A 148 2.69 -11.18 -13.34
C PRO A 148 4.07 -10.53 -13.20
N ASP A 149 4.23 -9.58 -12.30
CA ASP A 149 5.48 -8.84 -12.09
C ASP A 149 5.57 -8.32 -10.65
N LEU A 150 6.73 -7.79 -10.26
CA LEU A 150 6.88 -7.06 -9.01
C LEU A 150 5.99 -5.82 -9.03
N PHE A 151 5.44 -5.50 -7.90
CA PHE A 151 4.44 -4.45 -7.76
C PHE A 151 4.82 -3.50 -6.62
N GLY A 152 4.26 -2.29 -6.70
CA GLY A 152 4.36 -1.30 -5.63
C GLY A 152 3.25 -1.47 -4.59
N ASN A 153 2.65 -0.37 -4.20
CA ASN A 153 1.55 -0.39 -3.26
C ASN A 153 0.31 -1.08 -3.84
N ILE A 154 -0.37 -1.84 -3.00
CA ILE A 154 -1.60 -2.54 -3.35
C ILE A 154 -2.74 -1.90 -2.59
N VAL A 155 -3.89 -1.78 -3.24
CA VAL A 155 -5.15 -1.42 -2.61
C VAL A 155 -6.14 -2.55 -2.82
N ILE A 156 -6.64 -3.10 -1.73
CA ILE A 156 -7.69 -4.10 -1.76
C ILE A 156 -9.03 -3.37 -1.92
N LEU A 157 -9.75 -3.70 -2.97
CA LEU A 157 -11.07 -3.16 -3.27
C LEU A 157 -12.16 -4.15 -2.83
N PRO A 158 -13.43 -3.71 -2.73
CA PRO A 158 -14.55 -4.61 -2.50
C PRO A 158 -14.58 -5.78 -3.50
N ASN A 159 -15.14 -6.92 -3.08
CA ASN A 159 -15.20 -8.16 -3.86
C ASN A 159 -13.82 -8.77 -4.20
N HIS A 160 -12.81 -8.47 -3.36
CA HIS A 160 -11.44 -8.99 -3.50
C HIS A 160 -10.75 -8.61 -4.82
N HIS A 161 -11.11 -7.48 -5.38
CA HIS A 161 -10.34 -6.87 -6.47
C HIS A 161 -9.09 -6.20 -5.93
N PHE A 162 -8.05 -6.11 -6.75
CA PHE A 162 -6.82 -5.43 -6.40
C PHE A 162 -6.50 -4.32 -7.39
N MET A 163 -6.02 -3.24 -6.87
CA MET A 163 -5.41 -2.17 -7.66
C MET A 163 -3.97 -2.02 -7.20
N THR A 164 -3.03 -2.05 -8.14
CA THR A 164 -1.61 -1.91 -7.84
C THR A 164 -0.88 -1.13 -8.90
N THR A 165 0.27 -0.58 -8.55
CA THR A 165 1.22 -0.03 -9.50
C THR A 165 2.20 -1.13 -9.90
N ALA A 166 2.24 -1.49 -11.17
CA ALA A 166 3.25 -2.41 -11.69
C ALA A 166 4.52 -1.64 -12.06
N TYR A 167 5.68 -2.19 -11.67
CA TYR A 167 6.97 -1.72 -12.13
C TYR A 167 7.32 -2.46 -13.41
N ASN A 168 7.19 -1.78 -14.55
CA ASN A 168 7.65 -2.36 -15.81
C ASN A 168 9.17 -2.18 -15.90
N SER A 169 9.92 -3.24 -15.61
CA SER A 169 11.40 -3.24 -15.62
C SER A 169 12.02 -3.09 -17.01
N THR A 170 11.22 -3.17 -18.06
CA THR A 170 11.70 -3.13 -19.46
C THR A 170 11.61 -1.76 -20.13
N LEU A 171 10.99 -0.79 -19.50
CA LEU A 171 10.81 0.55 -20.07
C LEU A 171 11.29 1.61 -19.08
N ILE A 172 12.08 2.54 -19.60
CA ILE A 172 12.58 3.80 -19.03
C ILE A 172 11.83 4.27 -17.77
N PRO A 173 12.50 4.70 -16.68
CA PRO A 173 11.93 4.84 -15.31
C PRO A 173 10.86 5.93 -15.10
N GLN A 174 10.06 6.26 -16.09
CA GLN A 174 9.07 7.34 -16.03
C GLN A 174 7.62 6.93 -16.35
N HIS A 175 7.33 5.66 -16.59
CA HIS A 175 5.96 5.22 -16.81
C HIS A 175 5.47 4.33 -15.68
N PHE A 176 4.78 4.94 -14.71
CA PHE A 176 3.95 4.19 -13.77
C PHE A 176 2.65 3.83 -14.48
N SER A 177 2.35 2.55 -14.61
CA SER A 177 1.03 2.10 -15.03
C SER A 177 0.22 1.70 -13.80
N LEU A 178 -0.96 2.26 -13.67
CA LEU A 178 -1.94 1.79 -12.70
C LEU A 178 -2.69 0.61 -13.32
N THR A 179 -2.52 -0.58 -12.78
CA THR A 179 -3.17 -1.78 -13.30
C THR A 179 -4.21 -2.26 -12.30
N LEU A 180 -5.45 -2.41 -12.78
CA LEU A 180 -6.53 -3.05 -12.04
C LEU A 180 -6.52 -4.54 -12.35
N PHE A 181 -6.29 -5.35 -11.35
CA PHE A 181 -6.44 -6.81 -11.43
C PHE A 181 -7.78 -7.20 -10.85
N ILE A 182 -8.54 -7.95 -11.64
CA ILE A 182 -9.79 -8.59 -11.20
C ILE A 182 -9.47 -10.07 -11.01
N ILE A 183 -9.67 -10.56 -9.81
CA ILE A 183 -9.43 -11.96 -9.47
C ILE A 183 -10.80 -12.62 -9.30
N SER A 184 -11.09 -13.51 -10.19
CA SER A 184 -12.29 -14.36 -10.15
C SER A 184 -12.09 -15.59 -9.27
#